data_a8ed38bcd3a304636d0231c01ea0d30e
#
_entry.id   a8ed38bcd3a304636d0231c01ea0d30e
#
_cell.length_a   1.000
_cell.length_b   1.000
_cell.length_c   1.000
_cell.angle_alpha   90.00
_cell.angle_beta   90.00
_cell.angle_gamma   90.00
#
_symmetry.space_group_name_H-M   'P 1'
#
loop_
_entity.id
_entity.type
_entity.pdbx_description
1 polymer ?
#
loop_
_entity_poly.entity_id
_entity_poly.type
_entity_poly.pdbx_seq_one_letter_code
_entity_poly.pdbx_strand_id
1 'polypeptide(L)'
;MSIYISISHRYLLHEAGRATDKNAQYAQILEEANAAVADGFDGANLNIFDGNNQIDAWSAYWYSREYSASSKTVDDLMVARQDPREAIYNYNGADWYDEPSRLGLMTPGDKEAAGATSATNFPLWFLNGISGVKIPSHLMSKSELYFIIAEVKARLGQDAKADFETAVKASLADYATVGATEISNEDVAAYLAGETATKFAANPLNEILVQKYIAQTRDEQLETFNDMRRCNYLDGSYPVAMTNPNNTQAGQNRLPLRLPYGSSDVLSNPNVKEAFGSGNDAGKYIFTENVWWAGGNR
;
A
#
# COMPACT_ATOMS: atom_id res chain seq x y z
N MET A 1 -4.54 23.78 9.83
CA MET A 1 -5.41 23.00 10.72
C MET A 1 -5.83 21.68 10.05
N SER A 2 -6.11 21.66 8.75
CA SER A 2 -6.53 20.47 7.98
C SER A 2 -5.55 19.28 8.00
N ILE A 3 -4.23 19.48 7.98
CA ILE A 3 -3.25 18.38 8.02
C ILE A 3 -3.28 17.64 9.36
N TYR A 4 -3.46 18.34 10.48
CA TYR A 4 -3.57 17.70 11.80
C TYR A 4 -4.82 16.83 11.91
N ILE A 5 -5.93 17.32 11.39
CA ILE A 5 -7.21 16.60 11.39
C ILE A 5 -7.12 15.38 10.48
N SER A 6 -6.44 15.49 9.33
CA SER A 6 -6.35 14.39 8.36
C SER A 6 -5.44 13.24 8.80
N ILE A 7 -4.45 13.46 9.66
CA ILE A 7 -3.60 12.40 10.19
C ILE A 7 -4.23 11.69 11.40
N SER A 8 -5.01 12.40 12.23
CA SER A 8 -5.62 11.81 13.42
C SER A 8 -6.57 10.65 13.10
N HIS A 9 -7.44 10.80 12.10
CA HIS A 9 -8.39 9.73 11.74
C HIS A 9 -7.70 8.47 11.17
N ARG A 10 -6.52 8.58 10.54
CA ARG A 10 -5.70 7.42 10.15
C ARG A 10 -5.31 6.62 11.40
N TYR A 11 -4.77 7.27 12.43
CA TYR A 11 -4.40 6.60 13.68
C TYR A 11 -5.60 6.02 14.42
N LEU A 12 -6.70 6.74 14.51
CA LEU A 12 -7.94 6.23 15.11
C LEU A 12 -8.44 4.98 14.38
N LEU A 13 -8.28 4.91 13.06
CA LEU A 13 -8.66 3.74 12.28
C LEU A 13 -7.76 2.53 12.61
N HIS A 14 -6.46 2.74 12.79
CA HIS A 14 -5.54 1.67 13.21
C HIS A 14 -5.84 1.17 14.63
N GLU A 15 -6.30 2.05 15.52
CA GLU A 15 -6.67 1.70 16.88
C GLU A 15 -8.07 1.08 17.01
N ALA A 16 -8.91 1.16 15.99
CA ALA A 16 -10.30 0.72 16.04
C ALA A 16 -10.48 -0.75 16.47
N GLY A 17 -9.50 -1.60 16.18
CA GLY A 17 -9.49 -2.99 16.63
C GLY A 17 -9.47 -3.17 18.14
N ARG A 18 -8.95 -2.18 18.88
CA ARG A 18 -8.83 -2.18 20.35
C ARG A 18 -9.87 -1.32 21.05
N ALA A 19 -10.66 -0.59 20.30
CA ALA A 19 -11.70 0.26 20.87
C ALA A 19 -12.74 -0.56 21.63
N THR A 20 -13.14 -0.07 22.81
CA THR A 20 -14.22 -0.67 23.59
C THR A 20 -15.56 -0.57 22.84
N ASP A 21 -15.77 0.56 22.17
CA ASP A 21 -16.91 0.78 21.27
C ASP A 21 -16.38 1.18 19.89
N LYS A 22 -16.33 0.19 19.00
CA LYS A 22 -15.85 0.39 17.64
C LYS A 22 -16.73 1.33 16.84
N ASN A 23 -18.06 1.27 17.06
CA ASN A 23 -18.98 2.10 16.30
C ASN A 23 -18.86 3.58 16.71
N ALA A 24 -18.65 3.87 17.99
CA ALA A 24 -18.37 5.22 18.44
C ALA A 24 -17.05 5.75 17.87
N GLN A 25 -16.02 4.93 17.81
CA GLN A 25 -14.75 5.32 17.19
C GLN A 25 -14.88 5.53 15.67
N TYR A 26 -15.61 4.67 14.98
CA TYR A 26 -15.90 4.89 13.55
C TYR A 26 -16.70 6.17 13.30
N ALA A 27 -17.65 6.50 14.17
CA ALA A 27 -18.39 7.75 14.06
C ALA A 27 -17.47 8.97 14.24
N GLN A 28 -16.54 8.93 15.20
CA GLN A 28 -15.53 9.97 15.39
C GLN A 28 -14.62 10.11 14.16
N ILE A 29 -14.14 9.00 13.60
CA ILE A 29 -13.32 9.01 12.38
C ILE A 29 -14.07 9.70 11.24
N LEU A 30 -15.35 9.39 11.04
CA LEU A 30 -16.17 10.03 10.01
C LEU A 30 -16.35 11.54 10.25
N GLU A 31 -16.56 11.96 11.48
CA GLU A 31 -16.68 13.37 11.82
C GLU A 31 -15.39 14.13 11.47
N GLU A 32 -14.24 13.62 11.91
CA GLU A 32 -12.94 14.23 11.65
C GLU A 32 -12.58 14.22 10.14
N ALA A 33 -12.81 13.10 9.44
CA ALA A 33 -12.53 12.98 8.03
C ALA A 33 -13.43 13.90 7.17
N ASN A 34 -14.73 13.99 7.50
CA ASN A 34 -15.64 14.92 6.82
C ASN A 34 -15.29 16.39 7.12
N ALA A 35 -14.79 16.71 8.30
CA ALA A 35 -14.28 18.04 8.60
C ALA A 35 -13.06 18.39 7.75
N ALA A 36 -12.15 17.45 7.52
CA ALA A 36 -11.02 17.64 6.62
C ALA A 36 -11.47 17.89 5.18
N VAL A 37 -12.48 17.16 4.70
CA VAL A 37 -13.10 17.40 3.38
C VAL A 37 -13.72 18.78 3.30
N ALA A 38 -14.47 19.20 4.32
CA ALA A 38 -15.10 20.51 4.38
C ALA A 38 -14.08 21.67 4.42
N ASP A 39 -12.93 21.44 5.04
CA ASP A 39 -11.79 22.37 5.06
C ASP A 39 -11.00 22.39 3.71
N GLY A 40 -11.42 21.61 2.71
CA GLY A 40 -10.79 21.55 1.38
C GLY A 40 -9.49 20.77 1.33
N PHE A 41 -9.33 19.74 2.17
CA PHE A 41 -8.15 18.87 2.10
C PHE A 41 -8.03 18.19 0.73
N ASP A 42 -6.90 18.43 0.06
CA ASP A 42 -6.57 17.89 -1.26
C ASP A 42 -5.27 17.07 -1.27
N GLY A 43 -4.89 16.55 -0.11
CA GLY A 43 -3.66 15.78 0.12
C GLY A 43 -2.58 16.59 0.85
N ALA A 44 -1.78 15.88 1.63
CA ALA A 44 -0.55 16.38 2.25
C ALA A 44 0.62 15.96 1.37
N ASN A 45 1.00 16.82 0.43
CA ASN A 45 1.93 16.51 -0.63
C ASN A 45 3.25 17.27 -0.46
N LEU A 46 4.35 16.57 -0.64
CA LEU A 46 5.67 17.17 -0.76
C LEU A 46 5.94 17.50 -2.23
N ASN A 47 5.88 18.77 -2.60
CA ASN A 47 6.00 19.28 -3.96
C ASN A 47 7.32 20.02 -4.19
N ILE A 48 8.44 19.50 -3.69
CA ILE A 48 9.76 20.14 -3.80
C ILE A 48 10.56 19.67 -5.02
N PHE A 49 10.10 18.63 -5.68
CA PHE A 49 10.82 18.04 -6.81
C PHE A 49 10.60 18.87 -8.07
N ASP A 50 11.72 19.25 -8.71
CA ASP A 50 11.73 20.09 -9.91
C ASP A 50 12.03 19.32 -11.21
N GLY A 51 12.34 18.04 -11.06
CA GLY A 51 12.67 17.14 -12.17
C GLY A 51 14.07 17.34 -12.77
N ASN A 52 14.89 18.22 -12.19
CA ASN A 52 16.26 18.51 -12.65
C ASN A 52 17.28 18.34 -11.53
N ASN A 53 17.23 19.28 -10.55
CA ASN A 53 18.17 19.25 -9.42
C ASN A 53 17.63 18.42 -8.26
N GLN A 54 16.32 18.35 -8.17
CA GLN A 54 15.59 17.58 -7.16
C GLN A 54 14.62 16.66 -7.89
N ILE A 55 15.03 15.41 -8.08
CA ILE A 55 14.17 14.34 -8.58
C ILE A 55 13.56 13.59 -7.41
N ASP A 56 12.39 13.00 -7.61
CA ASP A 56 11.74 12.24 -6.55
C ASP A 56 12.57 11.03 -6.11
N ALA A 57 12.37 10.59 -4.87
CA ALA A 57 13.20 9.55 -4.27
C ALA A 57 13.10 8.20 -4.99
N TRP A 58 11.94 7.85 -5.57
CA TRP A 58 11.77 6.60 -6.29
C TRP A 58 12.54 6.58 -7.60
N SER A 59 12.47 7.68 -8.38
CA SER A 59 13.23 7.80 -9.63
C SER A 59 14.72 7.86 -9.37
N ALA A 60 15.16 8.59 -8.33
CA ALA A 60 16.58 8.65 -7.94
C ALA A 60 17.11 7.28 -7.50
N TYR A 61 16.32 6.54 -6.72
CA TYR A 61 16.69 5.20 -6.27
C TYR A 61 16.74 4.21 -7.43
N TRP A 62 15.75 4.21 -8.30
CA TRP A 62 15.74 3.38 -9.50
C TRP A 62 16.95 3.64 -10.38
N TYR A 63 17.22 4.91 -10.69
CA TYR A 63 18.36 5.30 -11.52
C TYR A 63 19.70 4.79 -10.96
N SER A 64 19.86 4.81 -9.65
CA SER A 64 21.14 4.43 -9.01
C SER A 64 21.26 2.94 -8.72
N ARG A 65 20.16 2.19 -8.63
CA ARG A 65 20.19 0.82 -8.10
C ARG A 65 19.41 -0.22 -8.91
N GLU A 66 18.32 0.17 -9.58
CA GLU A 66 17.42 -0.76 -10.31
C GLU A 66 16.91 -1.96 -9.49
N TYR A 67 16.73 -1.78 -8.17
CA TYR A 67 16.38 -2.87 -7.25
C TYR A 67 14.89 -3.04 -7.04
N SER A 68 14.09 -2.12 -7.54
CA SER A 68 12.63 -2.14 -7.37
C SER A 68 11.95 -2.53 -8.68
N ALA A 69 10.83 -3.21 -8.54
CA ALA A 69 10.01 -3.62 -9.66
C ALA A 69 8.52 -3.52 -9.28
N SER A 70 7.64 -3.60 -10.27
CA SER A 70 6.21 -3.74 -10.06
C SER A 70 5.90 -5.07 -9.38
N SER A 71 4.88 -5.11 -8.56
CA SER A 71 4.41 -6.35 -7.92
C SER A 71 3.40 -7.05 -8.82
N LYS A 72 3.63 -8.34 -9.08
CA LYS A 72 2.67 -9.16 -9.81
C LYS A 72 1.30 -9.22 -9.10
N THR A 73 1.27 -9.23 -7.78
CA THR A 73 0.02 -9.19 -7.00
C THR A 73 -0.81 -7.95 -7.34
N VAL A 74 -0.18 -6.79 -7.41
CA VAL A 74 -0.87 -5.53 -7.76
C VAL A 74 -1.32 -5.53 -9.22
N ASP A 75 -0.44 -5.99 -10.12
CA ASP A 75 -0.73 -6.10 -11.53
C ASP A 75 -1.93 -7.02 -11.79
N ASP A 76 -1.95 -8.21 -11.22
CA ASP A 76 -3.08 -9.15 -11.32
C ASP A 76 -4.40 -8.54 -10.81
N LEU A 77 -4.35 -7.71 -9.75
CA LEU A 77 -5.52 -6.99 -9.26
C LEU A 77 -6.02 -5.93 -10.25
N MET A 78 -5.09 -5.23 -10.91
CA MET A 78 -5.41 -4.24 -11.93
C MET A 78 -5.96 -4.90 -13.19
N VAL A 79 -5.29 -5.93 -13.71
CA VAL A 79 -5.72 -6.69 -14.90
C VAL A 79 -7.13 -7.28 -14.69
N ALA A 80 -7.39 -7.88 -13.53
CA ALA A 80 -8.71 -8.44 -13.20
C ALA A 80 -9.84 -7.40 -13.14
N ARG A 81 -9.53 -6.12 -13.17
CA ARG A 81 -10.47 -5.00 -13.14
C ARG A 81 -10.46 -4.17 -14.40
N GLN A 82 -9.62 -4.52 -15.38
CA GLN A 82 -9.36 -3.69 -16.56
C GLN A 82 -8.98 -2.25 -16.15
N ASP A 83 -8.06 -2.15 -15.19
CA ASP A 83 -7.69 -0.90 -14.54
C ASP A 83 -6.77 -0.06 -15.44
N PRO A 84 -7.13 1.19 -15.77
CA PRO A 84 -6.30 2.01 -16.64
C PRO A 84 -4.95 2.41 -16.03
N ARG A 85 -4.75 2.22 -14.71
CA ARG A 85 -3.46 2.43 -14.04
C ARG A 85 -2.44 1.35 -14.36
N GLU A 86 -2.89 0.18 -14.86
CA GLU A 86 -2.01 -0.97 -15.17
C GLU A 86 -0.90 -0.57 -16.16
N ALA A 87 -1.23 0.12 -17.24
CA ALA A 87 -0.27 0.57 -18.24
C ALA A 87 0.81 1.54 -17.69
N ILE A 88 0.54 2.21 -16.56
CA ILE A 88 1.51 3.05 -15.86
C ILE A 88 2.30 2.21 -14.85
N TYR A 89 1.64 1.29 -14.17
CA TYR A 89 2.23 0.47 -13.12
C TYR A 89 3.16 -0.63 -13.67
N ASN A 90 2.77 -1.25 -14.76
CA ASN A 90 3.53 -2.29 -15.45
C ASN A 90 4.00 -1.79 -16.83
N TYR A 91 4.65 -0.64 -16.85
CA TYR A 91 4.91 0.15 -18.05
C TYR A 91 5.69 -0.59 -19.15
N ASN A 92 6.69 -1.37 -18.80
CA ASN A 92 7.49 -2.06 -19.81
C ASN A 92 6.82 -3.34 -20.36
N GLY A 93 5.68 -3.77 -19.77
CA GLY A 93 4.87 -4.88 -20.26
C GLY A 93 5.62 -6.21 -20.41
N ALA A 94 6.76 -6.36 -19.74
CA ALA A 94 7.55 -7.59 -19.82
C ALA A 94 6.79 -8.75 -19.18
N ASP A 95 6.98 -9.95 -19.71
CA ASP A 95 6.44 -11.16 -19.10
C ASP A 95 6.93 -11.30 -17.67
N TRP A 96 6.02 -11.61 -16.76
CA TRP A 96 6.38 -11.89 -15.39
C TRP A 96 7.19 -13.18 -15.33
N TYR A 97 8.35 -13.11 -14.67
CA TYR A 97 9.06 -14.32 -14.34
C TYR A 97 8.16 -15.20 -13.50
N ASP A 98 8.11 -16.45 -13.89
CA ASP A 98 7.17 -17.46 -13.51
C ASP A 98 7.13 -17.88 -12.07
N GLU A 99 7.22 -16.94 -11.21
CA GLU A 99 7.03 -17.23 -9.81
C GLU A 99 5.89 -16.32 -9.34
N PRO A 100 4.64 -16.80 -9.28
CA PRO A 100 3.54 -16.05 -8.70
C PRO A 100 3.86 -15.55 -7.30
N SER A 101 4.89 -16.05 -6.78
CA SER A 101 5.46 -15.89 -5.50
C SER A 101 6.50 -14.78 -5.39
N ARG A 102 7.04 -14.28 -6.45
CA ARG A 102 7.95 -13.16 -6.42
C ARG A 102 7.14 -11.88 -6.48
N LEU A 103 7.00 -11.24 -5.36
CA LEU A 103 6.32 -9.96 -5.17
C LEU A 103 7.04 -8.79 -5.91
N GLY A 104 7.61 -9.04 -7.07
CA GLY A 104 8.30 -8.04 -7.88
C GLY A 104 9.70 -7.67 -7.41
N LEU A 105 10.13 -8.07 -6.23
CA LEU A 105 11.47 -7.80 -5.73
C LEU A 105 12.47 -8.82 -6.29
N MET A 106 13.26 -8.41 -7.25
CA MET A 106 14.40 -9.18 -7.72
C MET A 106 15.68 -8.42 -7.43
N THR A 107 16.57 -9.01 -6.65
CA THR A 107 17.94 -8.52 -6.56
C THR A 107 18.63 -8.70 -7.92
N PRO A 108 19.74 -7.97 -8.21
CA PRO A 108 20.50 -8.20 -9.42
C PRO A 108 20.93 -9.66 -9.60
N GLY A 109 21.28 -10.35 -8.52
CA GLY A 109 21.62 -11.76 -8.54
C GLY A 109 20.43 -12.67 -8.86
N ASP A 110 19.23 -12.32 -8.37
CA ASP A 110 18.01 -13.08 -8.71
C ASP A 110 17.63 -12.89 -10.18
N LYS A 111 17.84 -11.69 -10.74
CA LYS A 111 17.65 -11.40 -12.16
C LYS A 111 18.59 -12.27 -13.02
N GLU A 112 19.86 -12.31 -12.67
CA GLU A 112 20.84 -13.11 -13.38
C GLU A 112 20.52 -14.62 -13.31
N ALA A 113 20.19 -15.11 -12.12
CA ALA A 113 19.80 -16.50 -11.91
C ALA A 113 18.54 -16.90 -12.68
N ALA A 114 17.61 -15.96 -12.89
CA ALA A 114 16.40 -16.17 -13.68
C ALA A 114 16.62 -15.96 -15.18
N GLY A 115 17.84 -15.63 -15.61
CA GLY A 115 18.13 -15.27 -17.02
C GLY A 115 17.52 -13.95 -17.44
N ALA A 116 17.13 -13.13 -16.46
CA ALA A 116 16.49 -11.84 -16.70
C ALA A 116 17.54 -10.83 -17.20
N THR A 117 17.28 -10.25 -18.34
CA THR A 117 17.95 -9.01 -18.75
C THR A 117 17.49 -7.86 -17.83
N SER A 118 18.06 -6.68 -17.96
CA SER A 118 17.69 -5.49 -17.17
C SER A 118 16.21 -5.05 -17.26
N ALA A 119 15.46 -5.64 -18.18
CA ALA A 119 14.04 -5.35 -18.37
C ALA A 119 13.18 -6.18 -17.39
N THR A 120 13.06 -5.73 -16.18
CA THR A 120 12.03 -6.20 -15.26
C THR A 120 10.80 -5.31 -15.38
N ASN A 121 9.66 -5.82 -14.96
CA ASN A 121 8.43 -5.03 -14.84
C ASN A 121 8.64 -3.87 -13.87
N PHE A 122 8.41 -2.66 -14.30
CA PHE A 122 8.57 -1.48 -13.46
C PHE A 122 7.55 -0.38 -13.82
N PRO A 123 7.22 0.47 -12.84
CA PRO A 123 6.30 1.55 -13.08
C PRO A 123 6.96 2.72 -13.83
N LEU A 124 6.16 3.40 -14.64
CA LEU A 124 6.60 4.53 -15.46
C LEU A 124 7.17 5.68 -14.63
N TRP A 125 6.70 5.90 -13.41
CA TRP A 125 7.22 6.96 -12.56
C TRP A 125 8.69 6.79 -12.16
N PHE A 126 9.27 5.59 -12.28
CA PHE A 126 10.71 5.41 -12.10
C PHE A 126 11.53 6.17 -13.15
N LEU A 127 10.99 6.33 -14.34
CA LEU A 127 11.65 7.03 -15.45
C LEU A 127 11.28 8.52 -15.47
N ASN A 128 10.07 8.84 -15.08
CA ASN A 128 9.53 10.18 -15.28
C ASN A 128 10.25 11.27 -14.47
N GLY A 129 10.62 11.00 -13.22
CA GLY A 129 11.38 11.94 -12.41
C GLY A 129 12.77 12.22 -12.99
N ILE A 130 13.39 11.24 -13.64
CA ILE A 130 14.68 11.39 -14.35
C ILE A 130 14.48 12.21 -15.63
N SER A 131 13.33 12.06 -16.27
CA SER A 131 12.98 12.78 -17.50
C SER A 131 12.50 14.22 -17.24
N GLY A 132 12.56 14.71 -16.02
CA GLY A 132 12.19 16.07 -15.67
C GLY A 132 10.72 16.26 -15.28
N VAL A 133 9.96 15.19 -15.13
CA VAL A 133 8.57 15.25 -14.64
C VAL A 133 8.58 15.60 -13.14
N LYS A 134 7.73 16.54 -12.76
CA LYS A 134 7.55 16.93 -11.36
C LYS A 134 6.59 15.95 -10.71
N ILE A 135 7.15 15.08 -9.88
CA ILE A 135 6.37 14.04 -9.21
C ILE A 135 6.22 14.38 -7.73
N PRO A 136 5.01 14.64 -7.21
CA PRO A 136 4.79 14.85 -5.79
C PRO A 136 4.98 13.56 -5.01
N SER A 137 5.40 13.65 -3.74
CA SER A 137 5.31 12.55 -2.79
C SER A 137 4.20 12.80 -1.79
N HIS A 138 3.38 11.78 -1.54
CA HIS A 138 2.26 11.89 -0.63
C HIS A 138 2.67 11.46 0.78
N LEU A 139 2.40 12.31 1.77
CA LEU A 139 2.37 11.94 3.18
C LEU A 139 1.00 11.38 3.56
N MET A 140 -0.02 11.92 2.93
CA MET A 140 -1.38 11.42 2.95
C MET A 140 -2.08 11.92 1.69
N SER A 141 -2.49 11.00 0.82
CA SER A 141 -3.15 11.35 -0.43
C SER A 141 -4.63 11.71 -0.20
N LYS A 142 -5.19 12.44 -1.16
CA LYS A 142 -6.63 12.65 -1.22
C LYS A 142 -7.39 11.33 -1.34
N SER A 143 -6.87 10.41 -2.13
CA SER A 143 -7.47 9.08 -2.30
C SER A 143 -7.54 8.32 -0.98
N GLU A 144 -6.50 8.37 -0.15
CA GLU A 144 -6.52 7.71 1.16
C GLU A 144 -7.61 8.26 2.08
N LEU A 145 -7.78 9.59 2.15
CA LEU A 145 -8.85 10.19 2.97
C LEU A 145 -10.21 9.63 2.58
N TYR A 146 -10.54 9.62 1.29
CA TYR A 146 -11.83 9.12 0.83
C TYR A 146 -11.98 7.61 0.96
N PHE A 147 -10.88 6.83 0.86
CA PHE A 147 -10.91 5.40 1.18
C PHE A 147 -11.18 5.15 2.66
N ILE A 148 -10.64 5.97 3.56
CA ILE A 148 -10.94 5.88 5.00
C ILE A 148 -12.42 6.16 5.25
N ILE A 149 -12.98 7.22 4.65
CA ILE A 149 -14.42 7.53 4.75
C ILE A 149 -15.26 6.37 4.23
N ALA A 150 -14.94 5.85 3.05
CA ALA A 150 -15.67 4.75 2.45
C ALA A 150 -15.58 3.46 3.30
N GLU A 151 -14.39 3.12 3.81
CA GLU A 151 -14.20 1.96 4.68
C GLU A 151 -15.05 2.07 5.95
N VAL A 152 -14.98 3.21 6.62
CA VAL A 152 -15.70 3.40 7.88
C VAL A 152 -17.22 3.40 7.66
N LYS A 153 -17.72 4.00 6.57
CA LYS A 153 -19.12 3.89 6.19
C LYS A 153 -19.54 2.44 5.93
N ALA A 154 -18.74 1.68 5.19
CA ALA A 154 -19.02 0.27 4.95
C ALA A 154 -19.05 -0.54 6.25
N ARG A 155 -18.14 -0.29 7.18
CA ARG A 155 -18.10 -0.95 8.51
C ARG A 155 -19.30 -0.59 9.39
N LEU A 156 -19.86 0.60 9.22
CA LEU A 156 -21.08 1.05 9.89
C LEU A 156 -22.38 0.63 9.15
N GLY A 157 -22.27 -0.08 8.03
CA GLY A 157 -23.43 -0.47 7.20
C GLY A 157 -24.09 0.71 6.48
N GLN A 158 -23.36 1.82 6.30
CA GLN A 158 -23.81 2.99 5.55
C GLN A 158 -23.44 2.90 4.08
N ASP A 159 -24.08 3.69 3.23
CA ASP A 159 -23.71 3.80 1.82
C ASP A 159 -22.32 4.46 1.66
N ALA A 160 -21.39 3.72 1.10
CA ALA A 160 -20.02 4.13 0.88
C ALA A 160 -19.71 4.45 -0.59
N LYS A 161 -20.68 4.26 -1.51
CA LYS A 161 -20.37 4.25 -2.94
C LYS A 161 -19.79 5.56 -3.45
N ALA A 162 -20.38 6.68 -3.07
CA ALA A 162 -19.93 7.99 -3.56
C ALA A 162 -18.51 8.33 -3.12
N ASP A 163 -18.16 8.00 -1.86
CA ASP A 163 -16.82 8.23 -1.33
C ASP A 163 -15.81 7.27 -1.96
N PHE A 164 -16.18 6.02 -2.14
CA PHE A 164 -15.39 5.03 -2.86
C PHE A 164 -15.06 5.49 -4.29
N GLU A 165 -16.05 5.92 -5.07
CA GLU A 165 -15.82 6.43 -6.42
C GLU A 165 -14.95 7.69 -6.43
N THR A 166 -15.08 8.55 -5.43
CA THR A 166 -14.22 9.74 -5.28
C THR A 166 -12.78 9.35 -4.98
N ALA A 167 -12.57 8.37 -4.10
CA ALA A 167 -11.25 7.84 -3.78
C ALA A 167 -10.56 7.24 -5.01
N VAL A 168 -11.28 6.42 -5.78
CA VAL A 168 -10.76 5.80 -7.00
C VAL A 168 -10.40 6.86 -8.04
N LYS A 169 -11.27 7.85 -8.27
CA LYS A 169 -10.98 8.98 -9.18
C LYS A 169 -9.74 9.75 -8.77
N ALA A 170 -9.56 10.01 -7.47
CA ALA A 170 -8.37 10.68 -6.97
C ALA A 170 -7.11 9.86 -7.25
N SER A 171 -7.15 8.55 -7.00
CA SER A 171 -6.03 7.67 -7.31
C SER A 171 -5.70 7.58 -8.80
N LEU A 172 -6.72 7.54 -9.67
CA LEU A 172 -6.51 7.58 -11.11
C LEU A 172 -5.83 8.87 -11.56
N ALA A 173 -6.22 10.01 -10.98
CA ALA A 173 -5.59 11.31 -11.26
C ALA A 173 -4.13 11.36 -10.77
N ASP A 174 -3.84 10.78 -9.60
CA ASP A 174 -2.48 10.67 -9.08
C ASP A 174 -1.60 9.82 -10.01
N TYR A 175 -2.09 8.67 -10.46
CA TYR A 175 -1.38 7.83 -11.42
C TYR A 175 -1.15 8.53 -12.76
N ALA A 176 -2.16 9.24 -13.28
CA ALA A 176 -2.01 10.03 -14.49
C ALA A 176 -0.91 11.10 -14.35
N THR A 177 -0.84 11.75 -13.18
CA THR A 177 0.19 12.76 -12.86
C THR A 177 1.58 12.15 -12.81
N VAL A 178 1.79 11.08 -12.04
CA VAL A 178 3.11 10.44 -11.90
C VAL A 178 3.54 9.69 -13.16
N GLY A 179 2.57 9.18 -13.90
CA GLY A 179 2.78 8.55 -15.20
C GLY A 179 3.01 9.55 -16.33
N ALA A 180 2.74 10.85 -16.12
CA ALA A 180 2.67 11.84 -17.19
C ALA A 180 1.85 11.34 -18.39
N THR A 181 0.77 10.61 -18.10
CA THR A 181 -0.07 9.93 -19.07
C THR A 181 -1.52 10.27 -18.76
N GLU A 182 -2.27 10.69 -19.77
CA GLU A 182 -3.68 11.00 -19.58
C GLU A 182 -4.49 9.70 -19.38
N ILE A 183 -5.33 9.70 -18.35
CA ILE A 183 -6.43 8.75 -18.20
C ILE A 183 -7.71 9.53 -18.47
N SER A 184 -8.37 9.23 -19.57
CA SER A 184 -9.52 10.02 -20.03
C SER A 184 -10.73 9.87 -19.09
N ASN A 185 -11.61 10.86 -19.08
CA ASN A 185 -12.85 10.78 -18.31
C ASN A 185 -13.74 9.60 -18.76
N GLU A 186 -13.62 9.18 -20.01
CA GLU A 186 -14.33 8.02 -20.56
C GLU A 186 -13.77 6.72 -19.95
N ASP A 187 -12.44 6.58 -19.87
CA ASP A 187 -11.79 5.44 -19.23
C ASP A 187 -12.13 5.36 -17.75
N VAL A 188 -12.11 6.50 -17.05
CA VAL A 188 -12.52 6.58 -15.64
C VAL A 188 -13.96 6.12 -15.45
N ALA A 189 -14.89 6.58 -16.31
CA ALA A 189 -16.30 6.21 -16.24
C ALA A 189 -16.49 4.72 -16.55
N ALA A 190 -15.83 4.21 -17.57
CA ALA A 190 -15.88 2.80 -17.95
C ALA A 190 -15.33 1.90 -16.83
N TYR A 191 -14.22 2.27 -16.23
CA TYR A 191 -13.61 1.55 -15.11
C TYR A 191 -14.55 1.47 -13.89
N LEU A 192 -15.16 2.60 -13.51
CA LEU A 192 -16.07 2.65 -12.37
C LEU A 192 -17.40 1.92 -12.63
N ALA A 193 -17.83 1.78 -13.88
CA ALA A 193 -19.04 1.06 -14.26
C ALA A 193 -18.81 -0.43 -14.57
N GLY A 194 -17.57 -0.85 -14.73
CA GLY A 194 -17.17 -2.20 -15.13
C GLY A 194 -17.03 -3.20 -13.95
N GLU A 195 -15.96 -3.98 -13.98
CA GLU A 195 -15.65 -4.98 -12.95
C GLU A 195 -15.54 -4.40 -11.54
N THR A 196 -15.06 -3.16 -11.43
CA THR A 196 -14.99 -2.44 -10.15
C THR A 196 -16.37 -2.28 -9.51
N ALA A 197 -17.39 -1.91 -10.29
CA ALA A 197 -18.78 -1.83 -9.80
C ALA A 197 -19.31 -3.21 -9.37
N THR A 198 -19.03 -4.24 -10.16
CA THR A 198 -19.46 -5.62 -9.87
C THR A 198 -18.85 -6.12 -8.55
N LYS A 199 -17.56 -5.91 -8.37
CA LYS A 199 -16.84 -6.30 -7.14
C LYS A 199 -17.30 -5.50 -5.92
N PHE A 200 -17.50 -4.19 -6.09
CA PHE A 200 -18.04 -3.33 -5.03
C PHE A 200 -19.45 -3.78 -4.62
N ALA A 201 -20.33 -4.07 -5.55
CA ALA A 201 -21.69 -4.54 -5.25
C ALA A 201 -21.68 -5.90 -4.52
N ALA A 202 -20.75 -6.79 -4.86
CA ALA A 202 -20.62 -8.10 -4.22
C ALA A 202 -20.08 -8.02 -2.78
N ASN A 203 -19.08 -7.17 -2.53
CA ASN A 203 -18.49 -6.97 -1.22
C ASN A 203 -17.86 -5.56 -1.13
N PRO A 204 -18.62 -4.54 -0.71
CA PRO A 204 -18.15 -3.16 -0.65
C PRO A 204 -16.86 -2.98 0.15
N LEU A 205 -16.82 -3.53 1.37
CA LEU A 205 -15.65 -3.39 2.25
C LEU A 205 -14.39 -3.98 1.62
N ASN A 206 -14.47 -5.17 1.06
CA ASN A 206 -13.31 -5.79 0.43
C ASN A 206 -12.82 -4.99 -0.79
N GLU A 207 -13.73 -4.53 -1.64
CA GLU A 207 -13.33 -3.76 -2.83
C GLU A 207 -12.73 -2.40 -2.47
N ILE A 208 -13.26 -1.71 -1.44
CA ILE A 208 -12.66 -0.50 -0.89
C ILE A 208 -11.21 -0.74 -0.47
N LEU A 209 -10.96 -1.80 0.29
CA LEU A 209 -9.63 -2.14 0.80
C LEU A 209 -8.66 -2.55 -0.32
N VAL A 210 -9.13 -3.28 -1.33
CA VAL A 210 -8.33 -3.64 -2.51
C VAL A 210 -7.99 -2.40 -3.32
N GLN A 211 -8.92 -1.50 -3.54
CA GLN A 211 -8.66 -0.26 -4.28
C GLN A 211 -7.73 0.69 -3.52
N LYS A 212 -7.84 0.73 -2.19
CA LYS A 212 -6.88 1.45 -1.33
C LYS A 212 -5.48 0.85 -1.46
N TYR A 213 -5.37 -0.49 -1.42
CA TYR A 213 -4.10 -1.19 -1.63
C TYR A 213 -3.46 -0.83 -2.98
N ILE A 214 -4.24 -0.81 -4.07
CA ILE A 214 -3.76 -0.41 -5.40
C ILE A 214 -3.31 1.07 -5.38
N ALA A 215 -4.07 1.96 -4.76
CA ALA A 215 -3.78 3.40 -4.72
C ALA A 215 -2.45 3.70 -4.00
N GLN A 216 -2.12 2.94 -2.97
CA GLN A 216 -0.97 3.20 -2.08
C GLN A 216 0.34 2.53 -2.52
N THR A 217 0.44 2.04 -3.75
CA THR A 217 1.60 1.26 -4.22
C THR A 217 2.88 2.07 -4.35
N ARG A 218 2.81 3.39 -4.42
CA ARG A 218 3.98 4.26 -4.58
C ARG A 218 4.47 4.85 -3.26
N ASP A 219 3.69 5.65 -2.58
CA ASP A 219 4.14 6.48 -1.45
C ASP A 219 3.69 5.97 -0.07
N GLU A 220 2.51 5.41 0.02
CA GLU A 220 1.86 5.08 1.30
C GLU A 220 1.99 3.60 1.66
N GLN A 221 3.07 2.96 1.26
CA GLN A 221 3.28 1.52 1.45
C GLN A 221 3.36 1.07 2.91
N LEU A 222 3.83 1.95 3.80
CA LEU A 222 3.83 1.65 5.23
C LEU A 222 2.40 1.56 5.78
N GLU A 223 1.53 2.46 5.32
CA GLU A 223 0.12 2.43 5.68
C GLU A 223 -0.59 1.22 5.09
N THR A 224 -0.25 0.83 3.85
CA THR A 224 -0.71 -0.43 3.25
C THR A 224 -0.35 -1.62 4.13
N PHE A 225 0.90 -1.71 4.60
CA PHE A 225 1.32 -2.78 5.50
C PHE A 225 0.54 -2.78 6.82
N ASN A 226 0.32 -1.60 7.39
CA ASN A 226 -0.47 -1.45 8.61
C ASN A 226 -1.94 -1.84 8.39
N ASP A 227 -2.53 -1.43 7.27
CA ASP A 227 -3.91 -1.77 6.90
C ASP A 227 -4.09 -3.28 6.71
N MET A 228 -3.16 -3.96 6.04
CA MET A 228 -3.20 -5.41 5.89
C MET A 228 -3.25 -6.10 7.26
N ARG A 229 -2.40 -5.70 8.19
CA ARG A 229 -2.36 -6.25 9.55
C ARG A 229 -3.61 -5.93 10.35
N ARG A 230 -4.09 -4.67 10.23
CA ARG A 230 -5.32 -4.22 10.89
C ARG A 230 -6.53 -5.01 10.40
N CYS A 231 -6.67 -5.19 9.10
CA CYS A 231 -7.78 -5.95 8.52
C CYS A 231 -7.72 -7.43 8.93
N ASN A 232 -6.53 -8.04 8.90
CA ASN A 232 -6.41 -9.42 9.40
C ASN A 232 -6.79 -9.55 10.87
N TYR A 233 -6.48 -8.57 11.70
CA TYR A 233 -6.89 -8.55 13.10
C TYR A 233 -8.40 -8.33 13.28
N LEU A 234 -9.00 -7.39 12.52
CA LEU A 234 -10.41 -7.02 12.63
C LEU A 234 -11.35 -8.04 11.99
N ASP A 235 -10.97 -8.53 10.82
CA ASP A 235 -11.84 -9.27 9.90
C ASP A 235 -11.42 -10.75 9.78
N GLY A 236 -10.30 -11.12 10.41
CA GLY A 236 -9.76 -12.50 10.37
C GLY A 236 -9.14 -12.88 9.02
N SER A 237 -8.98 -11.93 8.11
CA SER A 237 -8.41 -12.17 6.78
C SER A 237 -7.73 -10.93 6.22
N TYR A 238 -6.77 -11.16 5.31
CA TYR A 238 -6.19 -10.10 4.51
C TYR A 238 -7.12 -9.75 3.34
N PRO A 239 -7.36 -8.47 3.04
CA PRO A 239 -8.19 -8.07 1.88
C PRO A 239 -7.56 -8.44 0.54
N VAL A 240 -6.23 -8.56 0.49
CA VAL A 240 -5.47 -9.03 -0.66
C VAL A 240 -4.77 -10.33 -0.28
N ALA A 241 -4.89 -11.35 -1.11
CA ALA A 241 -4.17 -12.60 -0.91
C ALA A 241 -2.66 -12.33 -1.04
N MET A 242 -1.95 -12.46 0.06
CA MET A 242 -0.52 -12.22 0.14
C MET A 242 0.22 -13.56 0.15
N THR A 243 1.14 -13.74 -0.77
CA THR A 243 2.05 -14.88 -0.77
C THR A 243 3.45 -14.44 -0.40
N ASN A 244 4.12 -15.18 0.47
CA ASN A 244 5.53 -14.96 0.78
C ASN A 244 6.32 -16.26 0.54
N PRO A 245 6.72 -16.51 -0.69
CA PRO A 245 7.37 -17.76 -1.08
C PRO A 245 8.77 -17.90 -0.50
N ASN A 246 9.42 -16.78 -0.21
CA ASN A 246 10.77 -16.76 0.35
C ASN A 246 10.78 -16.87 1.87
N ASN A 247 9.63 -17.12 2.50
CA ASN A 247 9.57 -17.38 3.92
C ASN A 247 10.02 -18.81 4.25
N THR A 248 11.30 -19.07 4.03
CA THR A 248 11.93 -20.37 4.31
C THR A 248 12.01 -20.68 5.80
N GLN A 249 11.96 -19.67 6.66
CA GLN A 249 12.09 -19.81 8.11
C GLN A 249 10.88 -20.52 8.74
N ALA A 250 9.70 -20.30 8.22
CA ALA A 250 8.49 -20.85 8.81
C ALA A 250 7.94 -22.06 8.05
N GLY A 251 8.53 -22.43 6.89
CA GLY A 251 7.99 -23.45 6.00
C GLY A 251 6.54 -23.20 5.58
N GLN A 252 6.05 -21.97 5.74
CA GLN A 252 4.68 -21.57 5.49
C GLN A 252 4.67 -20.14 4.95
N ASN A 253 3.66 -19.85 4.17
CA ASN A 253 3.39 -18.54 3.63
C ASN A 253 2.87 -17.60 4.72
N ARG A 254 3.77 -16.98 5.50
CA ARG A 254 3.44 -16.09 6.61
C ARG A 254 4.01 -14.70 6.39
N LEU A 255 3.21 -13.70 6.70
CA LEU A 255 3.68 -12.32 6.80
C LEU A 255 4.30 -12.06 8.18
N PRO A 256 5.33 -11.20 8.25
CA PRO A 256 5.90 -10.82 9.54
C PRO A 256 4.86 -10.10 10.40
N LEU A 257 4.76 -10.50 11.65
CA LEU A 257 3.89 -9.86 12.65
C LEU A 257 4.56 -8.63 13.29
N ARG A 258 5.87 -8.55 13.20
CA ARG A 258 6.68 -7.47 13.76
C ARG A 258 8.02 -7.37 13.05
N LEU A 259 8.72 -6.25 13.24
CA LEU A 259 10.09 -6.10 12.79
C LEU A 259 11.05 -6.89 13.70
N PRO A 260 12.16 -7.39 13.16
CA PRO A 260 13.22 -8.00 13.98
C PRO A 260 13.96 -6.92 14.78
N TYR A 261 14.59 -7.31 15.86
CA TYR A 261 15.59 -6.48 16.50
C TYR A 261 16.82 -6.33 15.61
N GLY A 262 17.46 -5.18 15.64
CA GLY A 262 18.68 -4.94 14.89
C GLY A 262 19.79 -5.95 15.26
N SER A 263 20.62 -6.32 14.31
CA SER A 263 21.70 -7.28 14.55
C SER A 263 22.69 -6.81 15.63
N SER A 264 22.92 -5.50 15.74
CA SER A 264 23.74 -4.91 16.80
C SER A 264 23.14 -5.14 18.18
N ASP A 265 21.81 -4.99 18.34
CA ASP A 265 21.14 -5.26 19.62
C ASP A 265 21.22 -6.73 19.99
N VAL A 266 20.97 -7.63 19.04
CA VAL A 266 21.06 -9.08 19.26
C VAL A 266 22.47 -9.51 19.66
N LEU A 267 23.50 -8.85 19.11
CA LEU A 267 24.90 -9.18 19.41
C LEU A 267 25.39 -8.58 20.74
N SER A 268 24.98 -7.36 21.05
CA SER A 268 25.52 -6.58 22.17
C SER A 268 24.64 -6.56 23.42
N ASN A 269 23.35 -6.83 23.31
CA ASN A 269 22.40 -6.81 24.41
C ASN A 269 22.03 -8.22 24.86
N PRO A 270 22.53 -8.72 25.98
CA PRO A 270 22.25 -10.07 26.49
C PRO A 270 20.74 -10.32 26.68
N ASN A 271 19.99 -9.30 27.10
CA ASN A 271 18.54 -9.44 27.34
C ASN A 271 17.78 -9.67 26.05
N VAL A 272 18.17 -9.05 24.95
CA VAL A 272 17.58 -9.29 23.63
C VAL A 272 17.90 -10.70 23.15
N LYS A 273 19.16 -11.12 23.34
CA LYS A 273 19.60 -12.47 22.99
C LYS A 273 18.87 -13.55 23.81
N GLU A 274 18.70 -13.33 25.10
CA GLU A 274 17.97 -14.23 25.98
C GLU A 274 16.48 -14.32 25.61
N ALA A 275 15.86 -13.16 25.32
CA ALA A 275 14.43 -13.10 25.00
C ALA A 275 14.07 -13.66 23.61
N PHE A 276 14.94 -13.49 22.62
CA PHE A 276 14.61 -13.73 21.20
C PHE A 276 15.55 -14.71 20.51
N GLY A 277 16.53 -15.27 21.21
CA GLY A 277 17.47 -16.23 20.65
C GLY A 277 18.60 -15.57 19.84
N SER A 278 19.47 -16.41 19.31
CA SER A 278 20.64 -16.00 18.53
C SER A 278 20.84 -16.92 17.30
N GLY A 279 21.58 -16.44 16.32
CA GLY A 279 21.84 -17.20 15.10
C GLY A 279 20.58 -17.38 14.23
N ASN A 280 20.42 -18.55 13.63
CA ASN A 280 19.30 -18.84 12.71
C ASN A 280 17.92 -18.83 13.39
N ASP A 281 17.86 -18.90 14.71
CA ASP A 281 16.61 -18.89 15.47
C ASP A 281 16.15 -17.48 15.86
N ALA A 282 17.06 -16.50 15.78
CA ALA A 282 16.80 -15.13 16.20
C ALA A 282 15.69 -14.40 15.42
N GLY A 283 15.25 -14.94 14.29
CA GLY A 283 14.18 -14.36 13.48
C GLY A 283 12.82 -15.06 13.59
N LYS A 284 12.73 -16.20 14.29
CA LYS A 284 11.48 -16.98 14.32
C LYS A 284 10.31 -16.23 14.94
N TYR A 285 10.56 -15.46 15.97
CA TYR A 285 9.55 -14.67 16.70
C TYR A 285 8.82 -13.65 15.82
N ILE A 286 9.43 -13.17 14.73
CA ILE A 286 8.79 -12.19 13.85
C ILE A 286 7.52 -12.74 13.18
N PHE A 287 7.39 -14.06 13.06
CA PHE A 287 6.25 -14.74 12.45
C PHE A 287 5.29 -15.36 13.47
N THR A 288 5.64 -15.38 14.76
CA THR A 288 4.88 -16.08 15.78
C THR A 288 4.44 -15.20 16.93
N GLU A 289 5.10 -14.06 17.15
CA GLU A 289 4.82 -13.18 18.27
C GLU A 289 4.33 -11.81 17.81
N ASN A 290 3.13 -11.44 18.23
CA ASN A 290 2.60 -10.10 18.01
C ASN A 290 3.32 -9.07 18.91
N VAL A 291 3.33 -7.83 18.47
CA VAL A 291 3.65 -6.68 19.33
C VAL A 291 2.50 -6.44 20.33
N TRP A 292 2.80 -5.75 21.45
CA TRP A 292 1.84 -5.55 22.53
C TRP A 292 0.51 -4.90 22.07
N TRP A 293 0.57 -3.93 21.17
CA TRP A 293 -0.62 -3.25 20.64
C TRP A 293 -1.49 -4.14 19.72
N ALA A 294 -0.92 -5.21 19.18
CA ALA A 294 -1.61 -6.23 18.41
C ALA A 294 -1.97 -7.47 19.25
N GLY A 295 -1.99 -7.34 20.58
CA GLY A 295 -2.35 -8.42 21.50
C GLY A 295 -1.18 -9.30 21.95
N GLY A 296 0.04 -8.94 21.66
CA GLY A 296 1.24 -9.61 22.16
C GLY A 296 1.55 -9.26 23.61
N ASN A 297 2.41 -10.07 24.23
CA ASN A 297 2.83 -9.90 25.62
C ASN A 297 4.12 -9.08 25.78
N ARG A 298 4.71 -8.65 24.67
CA ARG A 298 6.00 -7.95 24.61
C ARG A 298 5.98 -6.77 23.65
#